data_e879e182061ca9d08018c8fdaf2bde32
#
_entry.id   e879e182061ca9d08018c8fdaf2bde32
#
_cell.length_a   1.000
_cell.length_b   1.000
_cell.length_c   1.000
_cell.angle_alpha   90.00
_cell.angle_beta   90.00
_cell.angle_gamma   90.00
#
_symmetry.space_group_name_H-M   'P 1'
#
loop_
_entity.id
_entity.type
_entity.pdbx_description
1 polymer ?
#
loop_
_entity_poly.entity_id
_entity_poly.type
_entity_poly.pdbx_seq_one_letter_code
_entity_poly.pdbx_strand_id
1 'polypeptide(L)'
;MADAVFENKRERFLELRAQGQLRDSYHKDLSIDDLREQPQGKPGLRTAGRLVAKRRMGKIVFAQLYDFSGRIQLYLQRDEGAAQESFETFLNDAAVGDFVGVEGELFVTKTGELTLRVSSWSLLNKCLRTLPEKFHGITDQETIYRKRYLDIITSDDSRLVFHKRIQIVRALRRYLEDNSFLEVETPVLQTQASGALARPFHTHHNSLGIDCVLRIAPETYLKRCIGAGMDRVYEFARCFRNEGISASHLQDFTMLEFYAAYWNAEIMRGFVAGMIRHLIETVFGSVAVTINGHAVDFGGQWPVVDYCDLILKDSGLDIRILNTREALLAALHQKGIHLEDEDTAGFPTLVDALYKKVSRPKLVQPTFIVGYPRAMAPLARRSAADPEFVDLFQFVVAGVELVKAYSELVDPLDQPERFEEQAQARAAGDEETMPTDEDLSLIHI
;
A
#
# COMPACT_ATOMS: atom_id res chain seq x y z
N MET A 1 16.88 2.15 36.03
CA MET A 1 15.43 2.48 36.17
C MET A 1 14.54 1.57 35.32
N ALA A 2 14.79 1.40 34.03
CA ALA A 2 13.97 0.52 33.16
C ALA A 2 13.93 -0.95 33.62
N ASP A 3 15.06 -1.49 34.09
CA ASP A 3 15.15 -2.87 34.56
C ASP A 3 14.38 -3.10 35.89
N ALA A 4 14.39 -2.13 36.81
CA ALA A 4 13.64 -2.23 38.04
C ALA A 4 12.10 -2.19 37.78
N VAL A 5 11.64 -1.38 36.82
CA VAL A 5 10.23 -1.34 36.42
C VAL A 5 9.82 -2.65 35.75
N PHE A 6 10.70 -3.23 34.95
CA PHE A 6 10.46 -4.53 34.30
C PHE A 6 10.34 -5.64 35.36
N GLU A 7 11.26 -5.74 36.31
CA GLU A 7 11.24 -6.79 37.33
C GLU A 7 10.00 -6.66 38.23
N ASN A 8 9.65 -5.45 38.70
CA ASN A 8 8.44 -5.27 39.49
C ASN A 8 7.16 -5.69 38.74
N LYS A 9 7.07 -5.38 37.44
CA LYS A 9 5.93 -5.81 36.61
C LYS A 9 5.93 -7.31 36.39
N ARG A 10 7.11 -7.93 36.25
CA ARG A 10 7.28 -9.36 36.09
C ARG A 10 6.86 -10.11 37.35
N GLU A 11 7.31 -9.69 38.52
CA GLU A 11 6.92 -10.24 39.81
C GLU A 11 5.39 -10.19 39.98
N ARG A 12 4.79 -9.02 39.74
CA ARG A 12 3.32 -8.87 39.82
C ARG A 12 2.59 -9.76 38.81
N PHE A 13 3.13 -9.93 37.61
CA PHE A 13 2.57 -10.85 36.61
C PHE A 13 2.57 -12.29 37.13
N LEU A 14 3.66 -12.74 37.72
CA LEU A 14 3.78 -14.10 38.27
C LEU A 14 2.80 -14.34 39.43
N GLU A 15 2.62 -13.35 40.30
CA GLU A 15 1.62 -13.44 41.38
C GLU A 15 0.21 -13.56 40.85
N LEU A 16 -0.20 -12.66 39.92
CA LEU A 16 -1.53 -12.67 39.32
C LEU A 16 -1.80 -13.97 38.54
N ARG A 17 -0.78 -14.50 37.88
CA ARG A 17 -0.86 -15.81 37.18
C ARG A 17 -1.05 -16.96 38.18
N ALA A 18 -0.29 -16.98 39.26
CA ALA A 18 -0.42 -17.99 40.32
C ALA A 18 -1.78 -17.95 41.00
N GLN A 19 -2.40 -16.78 41.12
CA GLN A 19 -3.75 -16.56 41.67
C GLN A 19 -4.88 -16.83 40.68
N GLY A 20 -4.57 -17.21 39.41
CA GLY A 20 -5.59 -17.44 38.38
C GLY A 20 -6.37 -16.17 37.96
N GLN A 21 -5.80 -15.00 38.17
CA GLN A 21 -6.45 -13.71 37.87
C GLN A 21 -6.27 -13.26 36.43
N LEU A 22 -5.43 -13.94 35.64
CA LEU A 22 -5.32 -13.73 34.21
C LEU A 22 -6.38 -14.56 33.48
N ARG A 23 -7.04 -13.94 32.51
CA ARG A 23 -8.03 -14.63 31.68
C ARG A 23 -7.38 -15.14 30.40
N ASP A 24 -7.60 -16.40 30.07
CA ASP A 24 -7.12 -17.04 28.83
C ASP A 24 -7.92 -16.59 27.60
N SER A 25 -9.17 -16.16 27.80
CA SER A 25 -10.05 -15.68 26.76
C SER A 25 -10.97 -14.59 27.28
N TYR A 26 -11.44 -13.74 26.37
CA TYR A 26 -12.42 -12.69 26.65
C TYR A 26 -13.33 -12.52 25.44
N HIS A 27 -14.63 -12.52 25.67
CA HIS A 27 -15.61 -12.27 24.62
C HIS A 27 -15.75 -10.77 24.40
N LYS A 28 -15.15 -10.27 23.32
CA LYS A 28 -15.27 -8.88 22.88
C LYS A 28 -16.44 -8.76 21.90
N ASP A 29 -17.53 -8.11 22.29
CA ASP A 29 -18.70 -7.94 21.44
C ASP A 29 -18.52 -6.83 20.41
N LEU A 30 -17.87 -5.73 20.80
CA LEU A 30 -17.78 -4.51 20.01
C LEU A 30 -16.32 -4.05 19.87
N SER A 31 -15.95 -3.57 18.67
CA SER A 31 -14.77 -2.71 18.51
C SER A 31 -15.01 -1.39 19.24
N ILE A 32 -13.95 -0.59 19.44
CA ILE A 32 -14.12 0.73 20.08
C ILE A 32 -14.94 1.68 19.20
N ASP A 33 -14.79 1.61 17.89
CA ASP A 33 -15.62 2.40 16.96
C ASP A 33 -17.09 1.99 17.04
N ASP A 34 -17.39 0.68 16.95
CA ASP A 34 -18.78 0.19 17.07
C ASP A 34 -19.38 0.50 18.45
N LEU A 35 -18.54 0.47 19.51
CA LEU A 35 -18.94 0.85 20.86
C LEU A 35 -19.38 2.31 20.92
N ARG A 36 -18.67 3.21 20.28
CA ARG A 36 -18.95 4.67 20.26
C ARG A 36 -20.29 5.00 19.59
N GLU A 37 -20.78 4.13 18.72
CA GLU A 37 -22.07 4.27 18.04
C GLU A 37 -23.25 3.75 18.87
N GLN A 38 -23.00 3.06 20.00
CA GLN A 38 -24.07 2.53 20.83
C GLN A 38 -24.78 3.65 21.59
N PRO A 39 -26.09 3.46 21.91
CA PRO A 39 -26.85 4.41 22.72
C PRO A 39 -26.23 4.62 24.11
N GLN A 40 -26.25 5.86 24.59
CA GLN A 40 -25.88 6.17 25.96
C GLN A 40 -26.85 5.52 26.95
N GLY A 41 -26.34 5.12 28.12
CA GLY A 41 -27.11 4.47 29.16
C GLY A 41 -27.46 3.00 28.88
N LYS A 42 -27.09 2.42 27.73
CA LYS A 42 -27.23 0.99 27.48
C LYS A 42 -26.24 0.20 28.32
N PRO A 43 -26.70 -0.66 29.26
CA PRO A 43 -25.79 -1.45 30.08
C PRO A 43 -25.23 -2.66 29.30
N GLY A 44 -24.18 -3.28 29.84
CA GLY A 44 -23.64 -4.54 29.36
C GLY A 44 -22.85 -4.43 28.06
N LEU A 45 -22.40 -3.23 27.70
CA LEU A 45 -21.55 -3.06 26.52
C LEU A 45 -20.14 -3.58 26.83
N ARG A 46 -19.69 -4.59 26.05
CA ARG A 46 -18.38 -5.24 26.27
C ARG A 46 -17.40 -4.94 25.14
N THR A 47 -16.22 -4.51 25.56
CA THR A 47 -15.08 -4.34 24.65
C THR A 47 -13.77 -4.71 25.35
N ALA A 48 -12.69 -4.80 24.58
CA ALA A 48 -11.37 -5.08 25.10
C ALA A 48 -10.31 -4.35 24.28
N GLY A 49 -9.20 -4.02 24.93
CA GLY A 49 -8.10 -3.33 24.26
C GLY A 49 -6.91 -3.12 25.20
N ARG A 50 -5.97 -2.29 24.75
CA ARG A 50 -4.77 -1.92 25.48
C ARG A 50 -5.02 -0.62 26.27
N LEU A 51 -4.63 -0.57 27.53
CA LEU A 51 -4.57 0.68 28.28
C LEU A 51 -3.41 1.55 27.79
N VAL A 52 -3.70 2.73 27.27
CA VAL A 52 -2.67 3.66 26.74
C VAL A 52 -2.50 4.91 27.63
N ALA A 53 -3.42 5.13 28.55
CA ALA A 53 -3.29 6.14 29.61
C ALA A 53 -4.08 5.72 30.84
N LYS A 54 -3.64 6.17 32.04
CA LYS A 54 -4.35 5.96 33.30
C LYS A 54 -4.03 7.11 34.25
N ARG A 55 -5.07 7.70 34.84
CA ARG A 55 -4.95 8.81 35.76
C ARG A 55 -5.93 8.66 36.91
N ARG A 56 -5.43 8.74 38.14
CA ARG A 56 -6.26 8.77 39.36
C ARG A 56 -6.62 10.20 39.73
N MET A 57 -7.87 10.43 40.08
CA MET A 57 -8.38 11.69 40.61
C MET A 57 -9.25 11.40 41.86
N GLY A 58 -8.61 11.32 43.02
CA GLY A 58 -9.29 10.98 44.27
C GLY A 58 -9.92 9.59 44.25
N LYS A 59 -11.25 9.54 44.29
CA LYS A 59 -12.06 8.29 44.23
C LYS A 59 -12.37 7.83 42.79
N ILE A 60 -11.81 8.49 41.80
CA ILE A 60 -12.10 8.21 40.40
C ILE A 60 -10.79 7.82 39.68
N VAL A 61 -10.88 6.87 38.77
CA VAL A 61 -9.84 6.57 37.79
C VAL A 61 -10.39 6.84 36.39
N PHE A 62 -9.69 7.66 35.64
CA PHE A 62 -9.82 7.77 34.19
C PHE A 62 -8.70 6.97 33.53
N ALA A 63 -9.06 6.17 32.50
CA ALA A 63 -8.09 5.48 31.68
C ALA A 63 -8.48 5.61 30.21
N GLN A 64 -7.55 5.41 29.29
CA GLN A 64 -7.85 5.31 27.87
C GLN A 64 -7.61 3.89 27.41
N LEU A 65 -8.64 3.27 26.86
CA LEU A 65 -8.60 2.00 26.18
C LEU A 65 -8.40 2.22 24.67
N TYR A 66 -7.54 1.45 24.09
CA TYR A 66 -7.17 1.50 22.68
C TYR A 66 -7.34 0.14 22.02
N ASP A 67 -7.95 0.11 20.88
CA ASP A 67 -7.82 -0.95 19.87
C ASP A 67 -7.50 -0.35 18.49
N PHE A 68 -7.39 -1.18 17.45
CA PHE A 68 -7.04 -0.70 16.12
C PHE A 68 -8.11 0.22 15.52
N SER A 69 -9.37 0.11 15.94
CA SER A 69 -10.47 0.96 15.47
C SER A 69 -10.39 2.37 16.07
N GLY A 70 -10.02 2.50 17.38
CA GLY A 70 -9.98 3.81 18.01
C GLY A 70 -9.60 3.80 19.47
N ARG A 71 -10.03 4.86 20.16
CA ARG A 71 -9.82 5.05 21.60
C ARG A 71 -11.12 5.43 22.28
N ILE A 72 -11.31 4.95 23.52
CA ILE A 72 -12.42 5.32 24.40
C ILE A 72 -11.92 5.62 25.80
N GLN A 73 -12.46 6.65 26.43
CA GLN A 73 -12.20 6.91 27.83
C GLN A 73 -12.94 5.90 28.70
N LEU A 74 -12.28 5.37 29.71
CA LEU A 74 -12.88 4.57 30.78
C LEU A 74 -13.02 5.42 32.02
N TYR A 75 -14.13 5.23 32.73
CA TYR A 75 -14.42 5.84 34.04
C TYR A 75 -14.71 4.73 35.02
N LEU A 76 -13.96 4.71 36.14
CA LEU A 76 -14.20 3.84 37.28
C LEU A 76 -14.30 4.72 38.50
N GLN A 77 -15.33 4.48 39.34
CA GLN A 77 -15.53 5.16 40.58
C GLN A 77 -15.59 4.15 41.74
N ARG A 78 -14.97 4.49 42.87
CA ARG A 78 -14.78 3.59 44.00
C ARG A 78 -16.09 3.07 44.60
N ASP A 79 -17.14 3.89 44.59
CA ASP A 79 -18.41 3.60 45.30
C ASP A 79 -19.60 3.38 44.33
N GLU A 80 -19.36 3.33 43.00
CA GLU A 80 -20.39 3.10 41.95
C GLU A 80 -20.02 1.96 41.02
N GLY A 81 -20.97 1.06 40.76
CA GLY A 81 -20.97 0.04 39.69
C GLY A 81 -19.99 -1.13 39.88
N ALA A 82 -18.74 -0.85 40.22
CA ALA A 82 -17.77 -1.87 40.56
C ALA A 82 -17.69 -1.97 42.07
N ALA A 83 -17.68 -3.18 42.64
CA ALA A 83 -17.37 -3.39 44.04
C ALA A 83 -16.05 -2.67 44.40
N GLN A 84 -15.94 -2.15 45.61
CA GLN A 84 -14.72 -1.44 46.07
C GLN A 84 -13.44 -2.23 45.77
N GLU A 85 -13.48 -3.55 45.88
CA GLU A 85 -12.40 -4.46 45.60
C GLU A 85 -12.01 -4.39 44.10
N SER A 86 -12.96 -4.35 43.17
CA SER A 86 -12.73 -4.22 41.74
C SER A 86 -12.05 -2.89 41.36
N PHE A 87 -12.39 -1.79 42.04
CA PHE A 87 -11.72 -0.49 41.86
C PHE A 87 -10.27 -0.52 42.34
N GLU A 88 -10.02 -1.07 43.52
CA GLU A 88 -8.64 -1.14 44.08
C GLU A 88 -7.76 -2.11 43.26
N THR A 89 -8.32 -3.23 42.80
CA THR A 89 -7.58 -4.15 41.95
C THR A 89 -7.27 -3.49 40.58
N PHE A 90 -8.21 -2.76 39.98
CA PHE A 90 -7.92 -2.01 38.71
C PHE A 90 -6.82 -0.95 38.95
N LEU A 91 -6.88 -0.28 40.12
CA LEU A 91 -5.89 0.74 40.43
C LEU A 91 -4.48 0.15 40.61
N ASN A 92 -4.35 -1.01 41.23
CA ASN A 92 -3.07 -1.62 41.56
C ASN A 92 -2.55 -2.53 40.47
N ASP A 93 -3.42 -3.25 39.76
CA ASP A 93 -3.05 -4.35 38.88
C ASP A 93 -3.08 -3.98 37.37
N ALA A 94 -3.96 -3.06 36.98
CA ALA A 94 -3.99 -2.60 35.60
C ALA A 94 -3.01 -1.44 35.38
N ALA A 95 -2.00 -1.62 34.56
CA ALA A 95 -0.99 -0.62 34.23
C ALA A 95 -1.09 -0.17 32.77
N VAL A 96 -0.52 0.99 32.43
CA VAL A 96 -0.37 1.43 31.05
C VAL A 96 0.44 0.39 30.26
N GLY A 97 -0.10 -0.03 29.12
CA GLY A 97 0.41 -1.09 28.28
C GLY A 97 -0.36 -2.41 28.41
N ASP A 98 -1.05 -2.66 29.52
CA ASP A 98 -1.79 -3.90 29.76
C ASP A 98 -3.01 -4.03 28.84
N PHE A 99 -3.40 -5.27 28.53
CA PHE A 99 -4.67 -5.56 27.89
C PHE A 99 -5.74 -5.86 28.92
N VAL A 100 -6.86 -5.18 28.80
CA VAL A 100 -8.02 -5.37 29.69
C VAL A 100 -9.30 -5.55 28.87
N GLY A 101 -10.19 -6.40 29.38
CA GLY A 101 -11.58 -6.46 28.98
C GLY A 101 -12.42 -5.62 29.94
N VAL A 102 -13.40 -4.89 29.43
CA VAL A 102 -14.28 -4.03 30.20
C VAL A 102 -15.72 -4.18 29.77
N GLU A 103 -16.63 -4.09 30.74
CA GLU A 103 -18.08 -4.04 30.53
C GLU A 103 -18.63 -2.81 31.22
N GLY A 104 -19.62 -2.16 30.62
CA GLY A 104 -20.21 -0.96 31.20
C GLY A 104 -21.29 -0.33 30.35
N GLU A 105 -21.51 0.96 30.56
CA GLU A 105 -22.45 1.79 29.82
C GLU A 105 -21.79 3.09 29.34
N LEU A 106 -22.23 3.60 28.19
CA LEU A 106 -21.75 4.87 27.67
C LEU A 106 -22.44 6.05 28.33
N PHE A 107 -21.65 7.09 28.63
CA PHE A 107 -22.16 8.39 29.03
C PHE A 107 -21.23 9.49 28.50
N VAL A 108 -21.69 10.72 28.54
CA VAL A 108 -20.88 11.89 28.20
C VAL A 108 -20.50 12.60 29.52
N THR A 109 -19.22 12.87 29.70
CA THR A 109 -18.71 13.63 30.85
C THR A 109 -19.16 15.09 30.79
N LYS A 110 -19.02 15.82 31.90
CA LYS A 110 -19.31 17.28 31.96
C LYS A 110 -18.48 18.09 30.96
N THR A 111 -17.34 17.58 30.54
CA THR A 111 -16.44 18.19 29.54
C THR A 111 -16.76 17.78 28.09
N GLY A 112 -17.80 16.98 27.86
CA GLY A 112 -18.22 16.55 26.52
C GLY A 112 -17.53 15.28 26.01
N GLU A 113 -16.70 14.61 26.83
CA GLU A 113 -15.99 13.37 26.39
C GLU A 113 -16.89 12.15 26.51
N LEU A 114 -17.05 11.40 25.39
CA LEU A 114 -17.75 10.11 25.40
C LEU A 114 -16.92 9.08 26.17
N THR A 115 -17.53 8.47 27.18
CA THR A 115 -16.82 7.67 28.18
C THR A 115 -17.60 6.40 28.50
N LEU A 116 -16.91 5.28 28.67
CA LEU A 116 -17.49 4.04 29.19
C LEU A 116 -17.37 4.04 30.71
N ARG A 117 -18.51 4.08 31.40
CA ARG A 117 -18.59 3.81 32.85
C ARG A 117 -18.45 2.30 33.05
N VAL A 118 -17.35 1.89 33.59
CA VAL A 118 -17.00 0.49 33.77
C VAL A 118 -17.75 -0.09 34.99
N SER A 119 -18.54 -1.12 34.74
CA SER A 119 -19.22 -1.92 35.79
C SER A 119 -18.39 -3.15 36.18
N SER A 120 -17.69 -3.75 35.22
CA SER A 120 -16.76 -4.87 35.48
C SER A 120 -15.55 -4.81 34.55
N TRP A 121 -14.44 -5.39 34.98
CA TRP A 121 -13.22 -5.48 34.20
C TRP A 121 -12.47 -6.79 34.45
N SER A 122 -11.60 -7.16 33.52
CA SER A 122 -10.72 -8.33 33.62
C SER A 122 -9.34 -7.99 33.07
N LEU A 123 -8.28 -8.45 33.75
CA LEU A 123 -6.93 -8.39 33.21
C LEU A 123 -6.75 -9.55 32.21
N LEU A 124 -6.40 -9.22 30.98
CA LEU A 124 -6.21 -10.22 29.92
C LEU A 124 -4.72 -10.53 29.74
N ASN A 125 -3.89 -9.48 29.71
CA ASN A 125 -2.44 -9.66 29.62
C ASN A 125 -1.70 -8.46 30.21
N LYS A 126 -0.51 -8.70 30.73
CA LYS A 126 0.34 -7.70 31.36
C LYS A 126 1.49 -7.29 30.46
N CYS A 127 1.65 -5.99 30.27
CA CYS A 127 2.76 -5.42 29.53
C CYS A 127 3.98 -5.22 30.44
N LEU A 128 5.02 -6.00 30.28
CA LEU A 128 6.21 -5.92 31.12
C LEU A 128 7.10 -4.73 30.77
N ARG A 129 7.13 -4.30 29.52
CA ARG A 129 7.89 -3.12 29.08
C ARG A 129 7.02 -1.88 29.01
N THR A 130 7.59 -0.71 29.33
CA THR A 130 6.88 0.57 29.18
C THR A 130 6.67 0.89 27.71
N LEU A 131 5.48 1.39 27.37
CA LEU A 131 5.24 1.99 26.06
C LEU A 131 6.02 3.31 25.94
N PRO A 132 6.38 3.73 24.73
CA PRO A 132 6.90 5.07 24.47
C PRO A 132 5.96 6.15 25.04
N GLU A 133 6.50 7.29 25.44
CA GLU A 133 5.68 8.37 26.00
C GLU A 133 4.71 8.92 24.94
N LYS A 134 3.46 9.11 25.37
CA LYS A 134 2.34 9.52 24.49
C LYS A 134 2.51 10.92 23.91
N PHE A 135 3.21 11.83 24.60
CA PHE A 135 3.27 13.24 24.24
C PHE A 135 4.25 13.58 23.12
N HIS A 136 5.27 12.73 22.90
CA HIS A 136 6.27 12.96 21.87
C HIS A 136 6.26 11.87 20.80
N GLY A 137 5.51 10.78 21.00
CA GLY A 137 5.52 9.64 20.09
C GLY A 137 6.92 9.04 19.93
N ILE A 138 7.12 8.30 18.85
CA ILE A 138 8.43 7.87 18.40
C ILE A 138 8.86 8.87 17.32
N THR A 139 9.94 9.61 17.57
CA THR A 139 10.47 10.61 16.63
C THR A 139 11.59 10.06 15.76
N ASP A 140 12.26 9.01 16.23
CA ASP A 140 13.32 8.36 15.49
C ASP A 140 12.75 7.52 14.32
N GLN A 141 13.07 7.93 13.09
CA GLN A 141 12.54 7.36 11.87
C GLN A 141 12.88 5.86 11.71
N GLU A 142 14.09 5.46 12.12
CA GLU A 142 14.48 4.06 12.05
C GLU A 142 13.69 3.20 13.02
N THR A 143 13.47 3.68 14.23
CA THR A 143 12.62 3.01 15.22
C THR A 143 11.17 2.92 14.74
N ILE A 144 10.62 3.96 14.09
CA ILE A 144 9.30 3.95 13.48
C ILE A 144 9.19 2.81 12.45
N TYR A 145 10.17 2.65 11.57
CA TYR A 145 10.15 1.58 10.56
C TYR A 145 10.38 0.20 11.16
N ARG A 146 11.34 0.03 12.07
CA ARG A 146 11.65 -1.27 12.68
C ARG A 146 10.64 -1.74 13.70
N LYS A 147 9.94 -0.82 14.39
CA LYS A 147 8.96 -1.11 15.43
C LYS A 147 7.60 -0.49 15.11
N ARG A 148 7.15 -0.68 13.88
CA ARG A 148 5.91 -0.11 13.36
C ARG A 148 4.69 -0.35 14.26
N TYR A 149 4.65 -1.48 14.97
CA TYR A 149 3.60 -1.77 15.93
C TYR A 149 3.54 -0.76 17.10
N LEU A 150 4.68 -0.24 17.55
CA LEU A 150 4.70 0.82 18.58
C LEU A 150 4.23 2.16 18.00
N ASP A 151 4.65 2.49 16.79
CA ASP A 151 4.19 3.68 16.08
C ASP A 151 2.66 3.69 15.91
N ILE A 152 2.07 2.59 15.48
CA ILE A 152 0.60 2.44 15.34
C ILE A 152 -0.13 2.62 16.69
N ILE A 153 0.46 2.16 17.81
CA ILE A 153 -0.13 2.33 19.16
C ILE A 153 -0.07 3.79 19.61
N THR A 154 1.02 4.50 19.27
CA THR A 154 1.30 5.85 19.80
C THR A 154 0.84 6.98 18.88
N SER A 155 0.73 6.74 17.57
CA SER A 155 0.35 7.72 16.55
C SER A 155 -0.99 7.37 15.91
N ASP A 156 -1.98 8.25 16.08
CA ASP A 156 -3.28 8.11 15.41
C ASP A 156 -3.15 8.29 13.89
N ASP A 157 -2.25 9.17 13.43
CA ASP A 157 -2.00 9.39 11.99
C ASP A 157 -1.47 8.10 11.34
N SER A 158 -0.46 7.46 11.95
CA SER A 158 0.06 6.18 11.45
C SER A 158 -1.03 5.11 11.42
N ARG A 159 -1.84 4.99 12.48
CA ARG A 159 -2.97 4.06 12.53
C ARG A 159 -3.97 4.31 11.40
N LEU A 160 -4.33 5.56 11.17
CA LEU A 160 -5.27 5.95 10.11
C LEU A 160 -4.74 5.61 8.71
N VAL A 161 -3.45 5.78 8.46
CA VAL A 161 -2.82 5.37 7.18
C VAL A 161 -3.01 3.87 6.94
N PHE A 162 -2.73 3.02 7.95
CA PHE A 162 -2.94 1.57 7.81
C PHE A 162 -4.42 1.20 7.67
N HIS A 163 -5.31 1.88 8.40
CA HIS A 163 -6.75 1.67 8.25
C HIS A 163 -7.22 2.01 6.83
N LYS A 164 -6.80 3.16 6.30
CA LYS A 164 -7.11 3.56 4.91
C LYS A 164 -6.55 2.56 3.89
N ARG A 165 -5.31 2.07 4.08
CA ARG A 165 -4.75 1.04 3.22
C ARG A 165 -5.61 -0.23 3.18
N ILE A 166 -6.10 -0.69 4.34
CA ILE A 166 -6.99 -1.86 4.42
C ILE A 166 -8.30 -1.60 3.66
N GLN A 167 -8.89 -0.41 3.83
CA GLN A 167 -10.11 -0.02 3.11
C GLN A 167 -9.88 0.05 1.60
N ILE A 168 -8.75 0.62 1.14
CA ILE A 168 -8.36 0.68 -0.27
C ILE A 168 -8.28 -0.71 -0.88
N VAL A 169 -7.55 -1.64 -0.26
CA VAL A 169 -7.41 -3.01 -0.78
C VAL A 169 -8.75 -3.72 -0.85
N ARG A 170 -9.60 -3.56 0.16
CA ARG A 170 -10.97 -4.12 0.16
C ARG A 170 -11.83 -3.55 -0.95
N ALA A 171 -11.80 -2.23 -1.17
CA ALA A 171 -12.59 -1.58 -2.20
C ALA A 171 -12.15 -2.00 -3.61
N LEU A 172 -10.84 -2.07 -3.85
CA LEU A 172 -10.29 -2.55 -5.13
C LEU A 172 -10.69 -4.00 -5.41
N ARG A 173 -10.54 -4.90 -4.41
CA ARG A 173 -10.93 -6.31 -4.55
C ARG A 173 -12.41 -6.44 -4.88
N ARG A 174 -13.29 -5.78 -4.11
CA ARG A 174 -14.73 -5.80 -4.37
C ARG A 174 -15.07 -5.27 -5.76
N TYR A 175 -14.47 -4.14 -6.17
CA TYR A 175 -14.73 -3.58 -7.49
C TYR A 175 -14.36 -4.55 -8.62
N LEU A 176 -13.22 -5.24 -8.51
CA LEU A 176 -12.79 -6.24 -9.49
C LEU A 176 -13.73 -7.45 -9.50
N GLU A 177 -14.08 -8.00 -8.35
CA GLU A 177 -15.01 -9.13 -8.21
C GLU A 177 -16.41 -8.79 -8.76
N ASP A 178 -16.95 -7.61 -8.44
CA ASP A 178 -18.24 -7.13 -8.94
C ASP A 178 -18.24 -6.95 -10.48
N ASN A 179 -17.06 -6.81 -11.08
CA ASN A 179 -16.86 -6.75 -12.53
C ASN A 179 -16.35 -8.09 -13.11
N SER A 180 -16.57 -9.20 -12.40
CA SER A 180 -16.29 -10.57 -12.84
C SER A 180 -14.81 -10.90 -13.06
N PHE A 181 -13.90 -10.21 -12.37
CA PHE A 181 -12.51 -10.62 -12.32
C PHE A 181 -12.32 -11.72 -11.28
N LEU A 182 -11.54 -12.74 -11.61
CA LEU A 182 -11.16 -13.85 -10.74
C LEU A 182 -9.84 -13.54 -10.04
N GLU A 183 -9.81 -13.63 -8.72
CA GLU A 183 -8.54 -13.55 -7.97
C GLU A 183 -7.79 -14.86 -8.14
N VAL A 184 -6.53 -14.77 -8.54
CA VAL A 184 -5.64 -15.91 -8.71
C VAL A 184 -4.34 -15.70 -7.93
N GLU A 185 -3.64 -16.79 -7.65
CA GLU A 185 -2.30 -16.78 -7.06
C GLU A 185 -1.32 -17.44 -8.02
N THR A 186 -0.28 -16.72 -8.41
CA THR A 186 0.74 -17.21 -9.33
C THR A 186 2.08 -17.42 -8.61
N PRO A 187 3.01 -18.21 -9.16
CA PRO A 187 4.26 -18.57 -8.50
C PRO A 187 5.12 -17.37 -8.10
N VAL A 188 5.57 -17.34 -6.85
CA VAL A 188 6.55 -16.37 -6.34
C VAL A 188 7.96 -16.78 -6.73
N LEU A 189 8.28 -18.08 -6.64
CA LEU A 189 9.55 -18.64 -7.11
C LEU A 189 9.41 -18.98 -8.59
N GLN A 190 10.30 -18.42 -9.41
CA GLN A 190 10.32 -18.57 -10.85
C GLN A 190 11.71 -18.98 -11.32
N THR A 191 11.79 -19.67 -12.44
CA THR A 191 13.07 -20.02 -13.05
C THR A 191 13.71 -18.84 -13.77
N GLN A 192 12.91 -17.85 -14.15
CA GLN A 192 13.33 -16.67 -14.85
C GLN A 192 12.51 -15.45 -14.43
N ALA A 193 13.15 -14.30 -14.24
CA ALA A 193 12.46 -13.04 -13.99
C ALA A 193 11.83 -12.53 -15.28
N SER A 194 10.56 -12.11 -15.23
CA SER A 194 9.83 -11.59 -16.39
C SER A 194 8.71 -10.63 -15.98
N GLY A 195 8.14 -9.91 -16.96
CA GLY A 195 7.01 -9.00 -16.73
C GLY A 195 7.38 -7.60 -16.25
N ALA A 196 8.65 -7.29 -16.06
CA ALA A 196 9.13 -5.95 -15.71
C ALA A 196 10.60 -5.80 -16.08
N LEU A 197 11.07 -4.54 -16.06
CA LEU A 197 12.49 -4.20 -16.18
C LEU A 197 13.00 -3.91 -14.75
N ALA A 198 13.51 -4.95 -14.06
CA ALA A 198 14.00 -4.84 -12.70
C ALA A 198 15.00 -5.95 -12.36
N ARG A 199 15.89 -5.72 -11.40
CA ARG A 199 16.85 -6.72 -10.93
C ARG A 199 16.17 -7.68 -9.94
N PRO A 200 16.21 -9.02 -10.16
CA PRO A 200 15.61 -9.99 -9.27
C PRO A 200 16.50 -10.31 -8.07
N PHE A 201 15.89 -10.88 -7.01
CA PHE A 201 16.62 -11.64 -6.00
C PHE A 201 16.79 -13.07 -6.47
N HIS A 202 18.02 -13.60 -6.36
CA HIS A 202 18.36 -14.98 -6.72
C HIS A 202 18.30 -15.89 -5.50
N THR A 203 17.89 -17.14 -5.72
CA THR A 203 17.87 -18.21 -4.71
C THR A 203 18.11 -19.56 -5.37
N HIS A 204 18.28 -20.62 -4.56
CA HIS A 204 18.49 -21.98 -5.04
C HIS A 204 17.43 -22.94 -4.50
N HIS A 205 16.85 -23.76 -5.38
CA HIS A 205 15.88 -24.81 -5.01
C HIS A 205 16.62 -26.12 -4.73
N ASN A 206 16.91 -26.40 -3.45
CA ASN A 206 17.75 -27.52 -3.03
C ASN A 206 17.28 -28.88 -3.54
N SER A 207 15.97 -29.15 -3.53
CA SER A 207 15.43 -30.48 -3.94
C SER A 207 15.53 -30.73 -5.43
N LEU A 208 15.46 -29.68 -6.25
CA LEU A 208 15.56 -29.77 -7.71
C LEU A 208 16.97 -29.49 -8.23
N GLY A 209 17.84 -28.89 -7.41
CA GLY A 209 19.20 -28.49 -7.79
C GLY A 209 19.22 -27.42 -8.88
N ILE A 210 18.23 -26.49 -8.89
CA ILE A 210 18.11 -25.43 -9.87
C ILE A 210 18.15 -24.03 -9.21
N ASP A 211 18.71 -23.07 -9.93
CA ASP A 211 18.63 -21.68 -9.52
C ASP A 211 17.26 -21.10 -9.85
N CYS A 212 16.75 -20.28 -8.95
CA CYS A 212 15.47 -19.61 -9.05
C CYS A 212 15.61 -18.14 -8.73
N VAL A 213 14.59 -17.37 -9.09
CA VAL A 213 14.44 -15.97 -8.74
C VAL A 213 13.12 -15.72 -7.99
N LEU A 214 13.10 -14.70 -7.17
CA LEU A 214 11.84 -14.15 -6.66
C LEU A 214 11.23 -13.26 -7.74
N ARG A 215 9.93 -13.41 -8.01
CA ARG A 215 9.23 -12.66 -9.08
C ARG A 215 9.37 -11.15 -8.91
N ILE A 216 9.56 -10.46 -10.01
CA ILE A 216 9.57 -8.99 -10.10
C ILE A 216 8.20 -8.42 -10.49
N ALA A 217 7.35 -9.25 -11.14
CA ALA A 217 5.97 -8.98 -11.54
C ALA A 217 5.21 -10.32 -11.76
N PRO A 218 3.87 -10.37 -11.67
CA PRO A 218 3.07 -11.54 -11.98
C PRO A 218 2.63 -11.63 -13.47
N GLU A 219 2.93 -10.64 -14.30
CA GLU A 219 2.42 -10.38 -15.65
C GLU A 219 2.35 -11.63 -16.53
N THR A 220 3.47 -12.31 -16.74
CA THR A 220 3.53 -13.43 -17.70
C THR A 220 2.71 -14.63 -17.22
N TYR A 221 2.57 -14.84 -15.91
CA TYR A 221 1.70 -15.88 -15.37
C TYR A 221 0.22 -15.53 -15.45
N LEU A 222 -0.14 -14.25 -15.23
CA LEU A 222 -1.53 -13.80 -15.42
C LEU A 222 -1.95 -13.90 -16.90
N LYS A 223 -1.04 -13.61 -17.84
CA LYS A 223 -1.27 -13.86 -19.27
C LYS A 223 -1.51 -15.34 -19.57
N ARG A 224 -0.77 -16.27 -18.95
CA ARG A 224 -1.02 -17.70 -19.05
C ARG A 224 -2.41 -18.10 -18.54
N CYS A 225 -2.92 -17.45 -17.50
CA CYS A 225 -4.30 -17.66 -17.02
C CYS A 225 -5.32 -17.22 -18.09
N ILE A 226 -5.10 -16.07 -18.74
CA ILE A 226 -5.93 -15.63 -19.88
C ILE A 226 -5.88 -16.67 -21.02
N GLY A 227 -4.69 -17.12 -21.41
CA GLY A 227 -4.50 -18.17 -22.43
C GLY A 227 -5.14 -19.51 -22.07
N ALA A 228 -5.31 -19.81 -20.77
CA ALA A 228 -6.06 -20.96 -20.27
C ALA A 228 -7.59 -20.79 -20.32
N GLY A 229 -8.10 -19.64 -20.77
CA GLY A 229 -9.53 -19.34 -20.93
C GLY A 229 -10.17 -18.63 -19.76
N MET A 230 -9.39 -18.03 -18.86
CA MET A 230 -9.91 -17.16 -17.80
C MET A 230 -10.05 -15.73 -18.36
N ASP A 231 -11.24 -15.29 -18.73
CA ASP A 231 -11.45 -14.02 -19.43
C ASP A 231 -10.99 -12.79 -18.65
N ARG A 232 -11.03 -12.82 -17.32
CA ARG A 232 -10.65 -11.71 -16.43
C ARG A 232 -9.99 -12.24 -15.17
N VAL A 233 -8.76 -11.82 -14.90
CA VAL A 233 -7.99 -12.26 -13.75
C VAL A 233 -7.31 -11.09 -13.07
N TYR A 234 -7.06 -11.21 -11.76
CA TYR A 234 -6.25 -10.27 -11.01
C TYR A 234 -5.48 -10.95 -9.88
N GLU A 235 -4.42 -10.31 -9.43
CA GLU A 235 -3.64 -10.74 -8.27
C GLU A 235 -3.14 -9.54 -7.47
N PHE A 236 -3.31 -9.58 -6.15
CA PHE A 236 -2.55 -8.75 -5.23
C PHE A 236 -1.20 -9.44 -4.96
N ALA A 237 -0.27 -9.24 -5.86
CA ALA A 237 1.00 -9.93 -5.90
C ALA A 237 2.04 -9.32 -4.97
N ARG A 238 2.76 -10.16 -4.20
CA ARG A 238 4.00 -9.75 -3.58
C ARG A 238 5.13 -9.84 -4.61
N CYS A 239 5.77 -8.71 -4.90
CA CYS A 239 6.86 -8.60 -5.88
C CYS A 239 8.15 -8.16 -5.20
N PHE A 240 9.29 -8.53 -5.80
CA PHE A 240 10.62 -8.35 -5.23
C PHE A 240 11.55 -7.74 -6.27
N ARG A 241 12.15 -6.60 -5.96
CA ARG A 241 13.13 -5.93 -6.83
C ARG A 241 14.38 -5.59 -6.03
N ASN A 242 15.53 -6.11 -6.45
CA ASN A 242 16.82 -5.94 -5.78
C ASN A 242 17.52 -4.66 -6.25
N GLU A 243 16.91 -3.53 -5.95
CA GLU A 243 17.31 -2.19 -6.37
C GLU A 243 17.50 -1.27 -5.16
N GLY A 244 17.80 0.01 -5.41
CA GLY A 244 17.98 1.00 -4.36
C GLY A 244 16.74 1.25 -3.52
N ILE A 245 16.94 1.64 -2.25
CA ILE A 245 15.87 2.00 -1.31
C ILE A 245 15.62 3.51 -1.40
N SER A 246 14.33 3.90 -1.51
CA SER A 246 13.93 5.30 -1.39
C SER A 246 12.63 5.42 -0.59
N ALA A 247 12.16 6.64 -0.36
CA ALA A 247 10.88 6.87 0.32
C ALA A 247 9.68 6.23 -0.42
N SER A 248 9.79 5.98 -1.72
CA SER A 248 8.74 5.41 -2.58
C SER A 248 9.07 4.01 -3.13
N HIS A 249 10.27 3.48 -2.88
CA HIS A 249 10.72 2.18 -3.40
C HIS A 249 11.20 1.27 -2.27
N LEU A 250 10.50 0.15 -2.11
CA LEU A 250 10.88 -0.97 -1.24
C LEU A 250 11.27 -2.17 -2.11
N GLN A 251 12.19 -3.00 -1.62
CA GLN A 251 12.61 -4.22 -2.32
C GLN A 251 11.53 -5.28 -2.38
N ASP A 252 10.61 -5.24 -1.44
CA ASP A 252 9.46 -6.13 -1.32
C ASP A 252 8.19 -5.27 -1.18
N PHE A 253 7.25 -5.40 -2.11
CA PHE A 253 6.06 -4.56 -2.16
C PHE A 253 4.86 -5.32 -2.72
N THR A 254 3.66 -4.79 -2.52
CA THR A 254 2.44 -5.33 -3.09
C THR A 254 2.10 -4.58 -4.37
N MET A 255 1.92 -5.33 -5.45
CA MET A 255 1.43 -4.86 -6.74
C MET A 255 0.04 -5.44 -6.99
N LEU A 256 -0.88 -4.64 -7.51
CA LEU A 256 -2.13 -5.12 -8.08
C LEU A 256 -1.97 -5.15 -9.58
N GLU A 257 -2.08 -6.33 -10.17
CA GLU A 257 -2.20 -6.49 -11.62
C GLU A 257 -3.52 -7.18 -11.97
N PHE A 258 -4.10 -6.80 -13.10
CA PHE A 258 -5.33 -7.41 -13.62
C PHE A 258 -5.37 -7.35 -15.14
N TYR A 259 -5.92 -8.38 -15.75
CA TYR A 259 -5.97 -8.60 -17.20
C TYR A 259 -7.39 -8.97 -17.62
N ALA A 260 -7.81 -8.48 -18.78
CA ALA A 260 -9.11 -8.78 -19.34
C ALA A 260 -8.97 -9.12 -20.84
N ALA A 261 -9.36 -10.32 -21.19
CA ALA A 261 -9.46 -10.75 -22.59
C ALA A 261 -10.43 -9.84 -23.34
N TYR A 262 -10.17 -9.66 -24.65
CA TYR A 262 -11.02 -8.89 -25.59
C TYR A 262 -11.08 -7.38 -25.32
N TRP A 263 -10.29 -6.85 -24.35
CA TRP A 263 -10.20 -5.42 -24.09
C TRP A 263 -8.97 -4.81 -24.76
N ASN A 264 -9.09 -3.54 -25.10
CA ASN A 264 -7.99 -2.71 -25.54
C ASN A 264 -7.67 -1.63 -24.48
N ALA A 265 -6.62 -0.85 -24.71
CA ALA A 265 -6.20 0.21 -23.79
C ALA A 265 -7.29 1.25 -23.54
N GLU A 266 -8.15 1.55 -24.53
CA GLU A 266 -9.23 2.52 -24.37
C GLU A 266 -10.33 2.02 -23.43
N ILE A 267 -10.78 0.77 -23.60
CA ILE A 267 -11.75 0.12 -22.70
C ILE A 267 -11.17 0.04 -21.30
N MET A 268 -9.90 -0.41 -21.18
CA MET A 268 -9.21 -0.51 -19.89
C MET A 268 -9.08 0.85 -19.21
N ARG A 269 -8.80 1.93 -19.94
CA ARG A 269 -8.73 3.30 -19.43
C ARG A 269 -10.06 3.74 -18.82
N GLY A 270 -11.17 3.46 -19.50
CA GLY A 270 -12.51 3.71 -18.98
C GLY A 270 -12.81 2.95 -17.70
N PHE A 271 -12.45 1.67 -17.64
CA PHE A 271 -12.59 0.83 -16.46
C PHE A 271 -11.77 1.34 -15.28
N VAL A 272 -10.50 1.67 -15.50
CA VAL A 272 -9.61 2.25 -14.47
C VAL A 272 -10.17 3.57 -13.94
N ALA A 273 -10.68 4.44 -14.80
CA ALA A 273 -11.31 5.69 -14.36
C ALA A 273 -12.50 5.44 -13.42
N GLY A 274 -13.37 4.47 -13.76
CA GLY A 274 -14.48 4.04 -12.91
C GLY A 274 -14.00 3.45 -11.58
N MET A 275 -13.02 2.56 -11.61
CA MET A 275 -12.43 1.93 -10.43
C MET A 275 -11.83 2.95 -9.45
N ILE A 276 -11.05 3.90 -9.94
CA ILE A 276 -10.42 4.91 -9.08
C ILE A 276 -11.47 5.85 -8.48
N ARG A 277 -12.48 6.30 -9.24
CA ARG A 277 -13.58 7.11 -8.69
C ARG A 277 -14.32 6.36 -7.59
N HIS A 278 -14.74 5.14 -7.87
CA HIS A 278 -15.40 4.30 -6.87
C HIS A 278 -14.57 4.12 -5.61
N LEU A 279 -13.26 3.89 -5.77
CA LEU A 279 -12.32 3.78 -4.66
C LEU A 279 -12.30 5.05 -3.80
N ILE A 280 -12.13 6.22 -4.44
CA ILE A 280 -12.02 7.51 -3.75
C ILE A 280 -13.32 7.82 -3.02
N GLU A 281 -14.48 7.68 -3.66
CA GLU A 281 -15.78 7.87 -3.03
C GLU A 281 -16.01 6.92 -1.85
N THR A 282 -15.72 5.63 -2.03
CA THR A 282 -15.94 4.60 -0.99
C THR A 282 -15.05 4.80 0.23
N VAL A 283 -13.77 5.15 0.02
CA VAL A 283 -12.79 5.20 1.11
C VAL A 283 -12.70 6.58 1.77
N PHE A 284 -12.91 7.66 1.00
CA PHE A 284 -12.74 9.02 1.49
C PHE A 284 -14.05 9.77 1.64
N GLY A 285 -15.16 9.25 1.09
CA GLY A 285 -16.49 9.89 1.16
C GLY A 285 -16.61 11.16 0.31
N SER A 286 -15.64 11.45 -0.54
CA SER A 286 -15.61 12.64 -1.39
C SER A 286 -14.73 12.39 -2.59
N VAL A 287 -15.07 12.94 -3.75
CA VAL A 287 -14.21 12.94 -4.95
C VAL A 287 -13.08 13.96 -4.88
N ALA A 288 -13.18 14.95 -3.98
CA ALA A 288 -12.12 15.91 -3.73
C ALA A 288 -11.31 15.53 -2.49
N VAL A 289 -10.00 15.31 -2.67
CA VAL A 289 -9.07 14.87 -1.60
C VAL A 289 -7.78 15.68 -1.66
N THR A 290 -7.02 15.67 -0.57
CA THR A 290 -5.68 16.26 -0.54
C THR A 290 -4.64 15.14 -0.67
N ILE A 291 -3.75 15.25 -1.67
CA ILE A 291 -2.65 14.32 -1.92
C ILE A 291 -1.35 15.12 -1.98
N ASN A 292 -0.38 14.77 -1.13
CA ASN A 292 0.93 15.46 -1.06
C ASN A 292 0.81 16.99 -0.94
N GLY A 293 -0.21 17.48 -0.19
CA GLY A 293 -0.46 18.92 -0.02
C GLY A 293 -1.23 19.60 -1.17
N HIS A 294 -1.53 18.87 -2.23
CA HIS A 294 -2.31 19.39 -3.36
C HIS A 294 -3.78 19.03 -3.25
N ALA A 295 -4.66 19.99 -3.54
CA ALA A 295 -6.09 19.71 -3.72
C ALA A 295 -6.31 19.01 -5.06
N VAL A 296 -6.85 17.79 -5.02
CA VAL A 296 -7.07 16.92 -6.18
C VAL A 296 -8.55 16.61 -6.29
N ASP A 297 -9.13 16.82 -7.48
CA ASP A 297 -10.53 16.51 -7.77
C ASP A 297 -10.62 15.33 -8.74
N PHE A 298 -11.18 14.22 -8.27
CA PHE A 298 -11.46 13.01 -9.07
C PHE A 298 -12.87 13.06 -9.72
N GLY A 299 -13.62 14.13 -9.53
CA GLY A 299 -14.90 14.41 -10.21
C GLY A 299 -14.74 14.50 -11.73
N GLY A 300 -15.50 15.10 -12.48
CA GLY A 300 -15.36 15.47 -13.86
C GLY A 300 -14.71 14.46 -14.83
N GLN A 301 -14.40 14.94 -16.03
CA GLN A 301 -13.61 14.17 -17.02
C GLN A 301 -12.13 14.47 -16.82
N TRP A 302 -11.32 13.41 -16.84
CA TRP A 302 -9.87 13.54 -16.74
C TRP A 302 -9.26 13.74 -18.13
N PRO A 303 -8.32 14.68 -18.28
CA PRO A 303 -7.65 14.91 -19.55
C PRO A 303 -6.87 13.67 -20.00
N VAL A 304 -6.83 13.48 -21.32
CA VAL A 304 -5.98 12.51 -22.02
C VAL A 304 -4.98 13.31 -22.81
N VAL A 305 -3.70 13.19 -22.50
CA VAL A 305 -2.60 13.96 -23.11
C VAL A 305 -1.61 13.05 -23.79
N ASP A 306 -1.06 13.50 -24.91
CA ASP A 306 0.00 12.77 -25.62
C ASP A 306 1.33 12.95 -24.89
N TYR A 307 2.10 11.86 -24.79
CA TYR A 307 3.38 11.81 -24.09
C TYR A 307 4.44 12.71 -24.74
N CYS A 308 4.54 12.67 -26.05
CA CYS A 308 5.50 13.46 -26.80
C CYS A 308 5.14 14.94 -26.78
N ASP A 309 3.85 15.27 -26.90
CA ASP A 309 3.37 16.65 -26.82
C ASP A 309 3.58 17.26 -25.43
N LEU A 310 3.42 16.43 -24.39
CA LEU A 310 3.67 16.86 -23.02
C LEU A 310 5.15 17.18 -22.79
N ILE A 311 6.06 16.32 -23.25
CA ILE A 311 7.50 16.55 -23.15
C ILE A 311 7.90 17.78 -23.98
N LEU A 312 7.38 17.91 -25.22
CA LEU A 312 7.63 19.08 -26.07
C LEU A 312 7.20 20.38 -25.41
N LYS A 313 5.98 20.40 -24.84
CA LYS A 313 5.45 21.56 -24.12
C LYS A 313 6.34 21.96 -22.95
N ASP A 314 6.83 20.99 -22.19
CA ASP A 314 7.50 21.24 -20.90
C ASP A 314 9.01 21.44 -21.01
N SER A 315 9.67 20.86 -22.03
CA SER A 315 11.12 20.94 -22.26
C SER A 315 11.47 21.74 -23.53
N GLY A 316 10.54 21.86 -24.48
CA GLY A 316 10.80 22.37 -25.81
C GLY A 316 11.64 21.41 -26.69
N LEU A 317 11.64 20.10 -26.35
CA LEU A 317 12.31 19.03 -27.08
C LEU A 317 11.27 18.08 -27.70
N ASP A 318 11.29 17.94 -29.02
CA ASP A 318 10.40 16.99 -29.71
C ASP A 318 11.12 15.64 -29.88
N ILE A 319 10.75 14.67 -29.04
CA ILE A 319 11.36 13.33 -29.04
C ILE A 319 10.99 12.50 -30.27
N ARG A 320 9.98 12.89 -31.05
CA ARG A 320 9.66 12.28 -32.36
C ARG A 320 10.70 12.60 -33.43
N ILE A 321 11.36 13.78 -33.29
CA ILE A 321 12.46 14.20 -34.16
C ILE A 321 13.81 13.78 -33.57
N LEU A 322 13.96 13.95 -32.25
CA LEU A 322 15.17 13.58 -31.50
C LEU A 322 15.11 12.08 -31.11
N ASN A 323 15.02 11.21 -32.10
CA ASN A 323 14.69 9.78 -31.96
C ASN A 323 15.93 8.87 -31.79
N THR A 324 17.12 9.47 -31.58
CA THR A 324 18.34 8.74 -31.24
C THR A 324 18.92 9.24 -29.92
N ARG A 325 19.68 8.37 -29.23
CA ARG A 325 20.37 8.70 -27.99
C ARG A 325 21.26 9.95 -28.13
N GLU A 326 22.08 9.99 -29.19
CA GLU A 326 23.05 11.06 -29.45
C GLU A 326 22.33 12.38 -29.72
N ALA A 327 21.28 12.38 -30.54
CA ALA A 327 20.51 13.59 -30.83
C ALA A 327 19.81 14.15 -29.59
N LEU A 328 19.22 13.26 -28.76
CA LEU A 328 18.55 13.66 -27.53
C LEU A 328 19.54 14.22 -26.52
N LEU A 329 20.69 13.58 -26.28
CA LEU A 329 21.73 14.06 -25.36
C LEU A 329 22.28 15.42 -25.79
N ALA A 330 22.59 15.60 -27.07
CA ALA A 330 23.06 16.89 -27.58
C ALA A 330 22.06 18.01 -27.35
N ALA A 331 20.75 17.75 -27.55
CA ALA A 331 19.68 18.70 -27.31
C ALA A 331 19.45 18.99 -25.82
N LEU A 332 19.57 17.97 -24.96
CA LEU A 332 19.49 18.12 -23.50
C LEU A 332 20.62 19.04 -23.00
N HIS A 333 21.86 18.75 -23.38
CA HIS A 333 23.04 19.58 -22.99
C HIS A 333 22.91 21.02 -23.50
N GLN A 334 22.44 21.23 -24.73
CA GLN A 334 22.19 22.56 -25.27
C GLN A 334 21.18 23.36 -24.44
N LYS A 335 20.21 22.66 -23.83
CA LYS A 335 19.21 23.27 -22.93
C LYS A 335 19.61 23.31 -21.46
N GLY A 336 20.77 22.78 -21.10
CA GLY A 336 21.23 22.69 -19.70
C GLY A 336 20.39 21.73 -18.85
N ILE A 337 19.78 20.74 -19.47
CA ILE A 337 19.03 19.68 -18.79
C ILE A 337 19.98 18.49 -18.59
N HIS A 338 20.32 18.19 -17.34
CA HIS A 338 21.13 17.03 -16.98
C HIS A 338 20.27 15.94 -16.36
N LEU A 339 20.41 14.71 -16.82
CA LEU A 339 19.69 13.53 -16.32
C LEU A 339 20.65 12.66 -15.49
N GLU A 340 20.09 11.87 -14.59
CA GLU A 340 20.86 10.81 -13.92
C GLU A 340 21.19 9.70 -14.93
N ASP A 341 22.37 9.10 -14.80
CA ASP A 341 22.85 7.98 -15.63
C ASP A 341 22.89 8.25 -17.15
N GLU A 342 22.95 9.53 -17.57
CA GLU A 342 22.94 9.91 -18.99
C GLU A 342 24.10 9.29 -19.80
N ASP A 343 25.20 8.89 -19.16
CA ASP A 343 26.35 8.28 -19.81
C ASP A 343 26.08 6.82 -20.24
N THR A 344 25.25 6.10 -19.50
CA THR A 344 24.99 4.65 -19.69
C THR A 344 23.58 4.33 -20.19
N ALA A 345 22.63 5.25 -19.99
CA ALA A 345 21.22 5.02 -20.31
C ALA A 345 20.99 4.94 -21.82
N GLY A 346 20.16 3.98 -22.26
CA GLY A 346 19.63 3.89 -23.62
C GLY A 346 18.65 5.01 -23.95
N PHE A 347 18.26 5.14 -25.22
CA PHE A 347 17.30 6.17 -25.64
C PHE A 347 15.97 6.12 -24.88
N PRO A 348 15.29 4.94 -24.70
CA PRO A 348 14.04 4.88 -23.97
C PRO A 348 14.15 5.35 -22.53
N THR A 349 15.23 4.97 -21.84
CA THR A 349 15.52 5.33 -20.46
C THR A 349 15.77 6.83 -20.31
N LEU A 350 16.49 7.46 -21.27
CA LEU A 350 16.68 8.91 -21.30
C LEU A 350 15.37 9.67 -21.50
N VAL A 351 14.50 9.20 -22.38
CA VAL A 351 13.19 9.81 -22.62
C VAL A 351 12.32 9.72 -21.35
N ASP A 352 12.31 8.57 -20.69
CA ASP A 352 11.58 8.38 -19.43
C ASP A 352 12.13 9.28 -18.30
N ALA A 353 13.45 9.37 -18.17
CA ALA A 353 14.11 10.26 -17.20
C ALA A 353 13.77 11.74 -17.49
N LEU A 354 13.77 12.16 -18.76
CA LEU A 354 13.36 13.51 -19.14
C LEU A 354 11.90 13.77 -18.71
N TYR A 355 10.98 12.90 -19.08
CA TYR A 355 9.57 13.01 -18.70
C TYR A 355 9.40 13.10 -17.16
N LYS A 356 10.04 12.19 -16.43
CA LYS A 356 10.00 12.17 -14.95
C LYS A 356 10.52 13.48 -14.33
N LYS A 357 11.49 14.12 -14.97
CA LYS A 357 12.08 15.36 -14.49
C LYS A 357 11.25 16.60 -14.81
N VAL A 358 10.76 16.72 -16.05
CA VAL A 358 10.21 17.99 -16.53
C VAL A 358 8.69 18.06 -16.57
N SER A 359 8.01 16.91 -16.78
CA SER A 359 6.58 16.88 -17.05
C SER A 359 5.78 16.27 -15.90
N ARG A 360 6.16 15.08 -15.43
CA ARG A 360 5.41 14.33 -14.41
C ARG A 360 5.13 15.12 -13.13
N PRO A 361 6.06 15.91 -12.56
CA PRO A 361 5.80 16.70 -11.35
C PRO A 361 4.73 17.77 -11.49
N LYS A 362 4.43 18.21 -12.72
CA LYS A 362 3.41 19.23 -13.03
C LYS A 362 2.00 18.65 -13.13
N LEU A 363 1.86 17.32 -13.21
CA LEU A 363 0.59 16.61 -13.33
C LEU A 363 -0.06 16.45 -11.96
N VAL A 364 -0.68 17.53 -11.46
CA VAL A 364 -1.34 17.54 -10.14
C VAL A 364 -2.71 16.87 -10.21
N GLN A 365 -3.53 17.22 -11.21
CA GLN A 365 -4.87 16.67 -11.38
C GLN A 365 -4.83 15.29 -12.07
N PRO A 366 -5.84 14.43 -11.84
CA PRO A 366 -5.94 13.13 -12.49
C PRO A 366 -5.82 13.26 -14.02
N THR A 367 -4.81 12.61 -14.59
CA THR A 367 -4.49 12.74 -16.02
C THR A 367 -4.09 11.39 -16.61
N PHE A 368 -4.64 11.04 -17.76
CA PHE A 368 -4.18 9.94 -18.57
C PHE A 368 -3.15 10.42 -19.58
N ILE A 369 -2.07 9.66 -19.74
CA ILE A 369 -1.02 9.92 -20.70
C ILE A 369 -1.00 8.77 -21.71
N VAL A 370 -0.99 9.06 -22.99
CA VAL A 370 -1.04 8.11 -24.11
C VAL A 370 0.06 8.43 -25.14
N GLY A 371 0.21 7.65 -26.20
CA GLY A 371 1.14 7.96 -27.29
C GLY A 371 2.60 7.72 -26.92
N TYR A 372 2.89 6.57 -26.32
CA TYR A 372 4.25 6.17 -25.96
C TYR A 372 5.01 5.59 -27.14
N PRO A 373 6.29 5.95 -27.34
CA PRO A 373 7.15 5.31 -28.32
C PRO A 373 7.24 3.79 -28.13
N ARG A 374 7.27 3.03 -29.20
CA ARG A 374 7.32 1.56 -29.23
C ARG A 374 8.44 0.98 -28.37
N ALA A 375 9.61 1.60 -28.43
CA ALA A 375 10.79 1.14 -27.70
C ALA A 375 10.62 1.15 -26.16
N MET A 376 9.63 1.88 -25.62
CA MET A 376 9.37 2.00 -24.17
C MET A 376 8.47 0.90 -23.60
N ALA A 377 7.86 0.07 -24.45
CA ALA A 377 6.92 -0.98 -24.00
C ALA A 377 6.93 -2.20 -24.92
N PRO A 378 7.89 -3.13 -24.73
CA PRO A 378 8.10 -4.26 -25.66
C PRO A 378 6.95 -5.28 -25.68
N LEU A 379 6.08 -5.30 -24.68
CA LEU A 379 4.92 -6.21 -24.61
C LEU A 379 3.60 -5.54 -25.02
N ALA A 380 3.64 -4.26 -25.38
CA ALA A 380 2.45 -3.52 -25.81
C ALA A 380 2.23 -3.60 -27.32
N ARG A 381 0.95 -3.69 -27.72
CA ARG A 381 0.54 -3.69 -29.13
C ARG A 381 0.87 -2.37 -29.81
N ARG A 382 1.35 -2.43 -31.06
CA ARG A 382 1.55 -1.24 -31.91
C ARG A 382 0.23 -0.51 -32.11
N SER A 383 0.28 0.81 -32.12
CA SER A 383 -0.87 1.62 -32.48
C SER A 383 -1.24 1.42 -33.95
N ALA A 384 -2.54 1.29 -34.21
CA ALA A 384 -3.03 1.19 -35.57
C ALA A 384 -2.87 2.49 -36.36
N ALA A 385 -2.77 3.63 -35.68
CA ALA A 385 -2.60 4.94 -36.31
C ALA A 385 -1.14 5.20 -36.75
N ASP A 386 -0.18 4.74 -35.91
CA ASP A 386 1.25 4.88 -36.18
C ASP A 386 2.01 3.75 -35.48
N PRO A 387 2.62 2.80 -36.24
CA PRO A 387 3.31 1.63 -35.67
C PRO A 387 4.59 1.94 -34.90
N GLU A 388 5.11 3.18 -34.94
CA GLU A 388 6.22 3.62 -34.10
C GLU A 388 5.79 3.92 -32.66
N PHE A 389 4.48 3.91 -32.39
CA PHE A 389 3.87 4.08 -31.08
C PHE A 389 3.11 2.84 -30.66
N VAL A 390 2.77 2.77 -29.37
CA VAL A 390 2.01 1.66 -28.78
C VAL A 390 0.72 2.14 -28.12
N ASP A 391 -0.28 1.25 -28.10
CA ASP A 391 -1.56 1.45 -27.41
C ASP A 391 -1.39 1.27 -25.89
N LEU A 392 -0.80 2.26 -25.23
CA LEU A 392 -0.49 2.29 -23.80
C LEU A 392 -1.06 3.55 -23.17
N PHE A 393 -1.44 3.47 -21.90
CA PHE A 393 -1.68 4.65 -21.08
C PHE A 393 -1.02 4.54 -19.71
N GLN A 394 -0.63 5.68 -19.18
CA GLN A 394 -0.36 5.86 -17.73
C GLN A 394 -1.46 6.71 -17.12
N PHE A 395 -1.81 6.44 -15.88
CA PHE A 395 -2.63 7.31 -15.04
C PHE A 395 -1.77 7.96 -13.98
N VAL A 396 -1.70 9.29 -14.02
CA VAL A 396 -0.85 10.09 -13.14
C VAL A 396 -1.70 11.09 -12.36
N VAL A 397 -1.39 11.25 -11.08
CA VAL A 397 -2.01 12.23 -10.19
C VAL A 397 -1.02 12.69 -9.12
N ALA A 398 -1.01 13.98 -8.78
CA ALA A 398 -0.08 14.58 -7.82
C ALA A 398 1.40 14.21 -8.09
N GLY A 399 1.79 14.12 -9.36
CA GLY A 399 3.14 13.74 -9.79
C GLY A 399 3.48 12.27 -9.64
N VAL A 400 2.51 11.42 -9.26
CA VAL A 400 2.71 9.98 -9.02
C VAL A 400 1.99 9.17 -10.09
N GLU A 401 2.70 8.22 -10.71
CA GLU A 401 2.10 7.19 -11.55
C GLU A 401 1.39 6.16 -10.67
N LEU A 402 0.08 6.01 -10.84
CA LEU A 402 -0.71 5.03 -10.11
C LEU A 402 -1.04 3.79 -10.92
N VAL A 403 -1.22 3.93 -12.24
CA VAL A 403 -1.54 2.82 -13.14
C VAL A 403 -0.79 2.99 -14.45
N LYS A 404 -0.30 1.86 -14.98
CA LYS A 404 0.20 1.70 -16.34
C LYS A 404 -0.49 0.49 -16.95
N ALA A 405 -1.08 0.64 -18.14
CA ALA A 405 -1.72 -0.46 -18.82
C ALA A 405 -1.68 -0.24 -20.35
N TYR A 406 -1.85 -1.32 -21.10
CA TYR A 406 -1.76 -1.30 -22.55
C TYR A 406 -2.65 -2.37 -23.19
N SER A 407 -2.91 -2.21 -24.49
CA SER A 407 -3.38 -3.31 -25.32
C SER A 407 -2.27 -4.33 -25.46
N GLU A 408 -2.58 -5.58 -25.17
CA GLU A 408 -1.60 -6.66 -25.24
C GLU A 408 -1.10 -6.88 -26.67
N LEU A 409 0.17 -7.20 -26.80
CA LEU A 409 0.75 -7.66 -28.06
C LEU A 409 0.30 -9.08 -28.33
N VAL A 410 -0.64 -9.21 -29.28
CA VAL A 410 -1.26 -10.50 -29.66
C VAL A 410 -0.76 -11.01 -31.02
N ASP A 411 0.18 -10.32 -31.62
CA ASP A 411 0.77 -10.72 -32.91
C ASP A 411 1.93 -11.71 -32.68
N PRO A 412 1.78 -12.99 -33.12
CA PRO A 412 2.79 -14.02 -32.91
C PRO A 412 4.09 -13.78 -33.71
N LEU A 413 4.08 -12.90 -34.69
CA LEU A 413 5.27 -12.55 -35.47
C LEU A 413 5.99 -11.34 -34.86
N ASP A 414 5.26 -10.34 -34.36
CA ASP A 414 5.84 -9.15 -33.72
C ASP A 414 6.49 -9.50 -32.37
N GLN A 415 5.94 -10.45 -31.61
CA GLN A 415 6.46 -10.77 -30.26
C GLN A 415 7.92 -11.29 -30.27
N PRO A 416 8.30 -12.26 -31.12
CA PRO A 416 9.69 -12.70 -31.24
C PRO A 416 10.64 -11.58 -31.71
N GLU A 417 10.20 -10.71 -32.63
CA GLU A 417 10.99 -9.55 -33.07
C GLU A 417 11.32 -8.63 -31.88
N ARG A 418 10.33 -8.37 -31.00
CA ARG A 418 10.51 -7.55 -29.80
C ARG A 418 11.50 -8.18 -28.81
N PHE A 419 11.43 -9.48 -28.61
CA PHE A 419 12.39 -10.18 -27.76
C PHE A 419 13.81 -10.15 -28.34
N GLU A 420 13.95 -10.27 -29.65
CA GLU A 420 15.24 -10.13 -30.32
C GLU A 420 15.81 -8.72 -30.14
N GLU A 421 15.00 -7.66 -30.31
CA GLU A 421 15.39 -6.27 -30.05
C GLU A 421 15.88 -6.09 -28.58
N GLN A 422 15.19 -6.71 -27.60
CA GLN A 422 15.59 -6.68 -26.19
C GLN A 422 16.90 -7.45 -25.95
N ALA A 423 17.09 -8.59 -26.59
CA ALA A 423 18.31 -9.38 -26.50
C ALA A 423 19.53 -8.62 -27.08
N GLN A 424 19.34 -7.92 -28.19
CA GLN A 424 20.39 -7.09 -28.79
C GLN A 424 20.73 -5.88 -27.92
N ALA A 425 19.75 -5.21 -27.32
CA ALA A 425 19.97 -4.12 -26.38
C ALA A 425 20.78 -4.59 -25.15
N ARG A 426 20.43 -5.78 -24.60
CA ARG A 426 21.18 -6.41 -23.51
C ARG A 426 22.63 -6.69 -23.90
N ALA A 427 22.85 -7.24 -25.10
CA ALA A 427 24.21 -7.51 -25.60
C ALA A 427 25.03 -6.22 -25.78
N ALA A 428 24.37 -5.09 -26.03
CA ALA A 428 24.97 -3.76 -26.13
C ALA A 428 25.22 -3.10 -24.75
N GLY A 429 24.84 -3.75 -23.64
CA GLY A 429 25.11 -3.29 -22.28
C GLY A 429 23.92 -2.63 -21.58
N ASP A 430 22.72 -2.64 -22.15
CA ASP A 430 21.50 -2.19 -21.50
C ASP A 430 21.02 -3.27 -20.51
N GLU A 431 21.16 -3.00 -19.22
CA GLU A 431 20.72 -3.91 -18.15
C GLU A 431 19.20 -3.91 -17.95
N GLU A 432 18.50 -2.88 -18.43
CA GLU A 432 17.03 -2.75 -18.35
C GLU A 432 16.36 -3.37 -19.57
N THR A 433 16.53 -4.69 -19.76
CA THR A 433 15.94 -5.45 -20.89
C THR A 433 15.21 -6.69 -20.40
N MET A 434 14.15 -7.09 -21.12
CA MET A 434 13.43 -8.31 -20.82
C MET A 434 14.14 -9.55 -21.38
N PRO A 435 14.20 -10.66 -20.63
CA PRO A 435 14.61 -11.95 -21.18
C PRO A 435 13.53 -12.51 -22.11
N THR A 436 13.94 -13.33 -23.06
CA THR A 436 13.03 -14.07 -23.95
C THR A 436 12.17 -15.04 -23.13
N ASP A 437 10.86 -15.04 -23.34
CA ASP A 437 9.92 -16.01 -22.78
C ASP A 437 9.30 -16.79 -23.96
N GLU A 438 9.82 -18.00 -24.21
CA GLU A 438 9.36 -18.85 -25.31
C GLU A 438 7.93 -19.33 -25.11
N ASP A 439 7.54 -19.65 -23.88
CA ASP A 439 6.18 -20.06 -23.55
C ASP A 439 5.18 -18.94 -23.84
N LEU A 440 5.51 -17.70 -23.49
CA LEU A 440 4.66 -16.55 -23.79
C LEU A 440 4.50 -16.39 -25.32
N SER A 441 5.55 -16.61 -26.09
CA SER A 441 5.51 -16.56 -27.57
C SER A 441 4.65 -17.68 -28.18
N LEU A 442 4.49 -18.82 -27.51
CA LEU A 442 3.66 -19.93 -27.96
C LEU A 442 2.18 -19.78 -27.62
N ILE A 443 1.87 -19.14 -26.49
CA ILE A 443 0.50 -19.07 -25.95
C ILE A 443 -0.36 -18.05 -26.69
N HIS A 444 0.21 -17.00 -27.22
CA HIS A 444 -0.41 -15.85 -27.95
C HIS A 444 -1.80 -15.50 -27.43
N ILE A 445 -1.82 -14.55 -26.58
CA ILE A 445 -3.04 -14.10 -25.91
C ILE A 445 -3.63 -12.91 -26.67
#